data_53c4b0377365986ad5611a90ba8d0c35
#
_entry.id   53c4b0377365986ad5611a90ba8d0c35
#
_cell.length_a   1.000
_cell.length_b   1.000
_cell.length_c   1.000
_cell.angle_alpha   90.00
_cell.angle_beta   90.00
_cell.angle_gamma   90.00
#
_symmetry.space_group_name_H-M   'P 1'
#
loop_
_entity.id
_entity.type
_entity.pdbx_description
1 polymer ?
#
loop_
_entity_poly.entity_id
_entity_poly.type
_entity_poly.pdbx_seq_one_letter_code
_entity_poly.pdbx_strand_id
1 'polypeptide(L)'
;AAGPYRQSERGQIYLDVIEKLKASGHLYESYLSAEEIEERNKAAGRAVQLGYDNSERELSEAERERYIAEGRKPALRLKVPAEDITFTDLVRGEITFPAGSFPDFVLVRPGGQPLYTLVNPVDDALMGITHVLRGEDLLSSTPRQIVLYNALVEAGITDFVPKFGHLPFVMGEG
;
A
#
# COMPACT_ATOMS: atom_id res chain seq x y z
N ALA A 1 25.47 -0.96 -0.69
CA ALA A 1 24.74 -1.58 0.38
C ALA A 1 25.66 -1.89 1.52
N ALA A 2 25.26 -1.51 2.67
CA ALA A 2 26.00 -1.79 3.87
C ALA A 2 26.03 -3.30 4.09
N GLY A 3 27.02 -3.94 3.57
CA GLY A 3 27.18 -5.35 3.66
C GLY A 3 26.09 -6.13 2.93
N PRO A 4 26.27 -7.42 2.80
CA PRO A 4 25.24 -8.28 2.25
C PRO A 4 24.21 -8.53 3.33
N TYR A 5 22.98 -8.13 3.03
CA TYR A 5 21.88 -8.50 3.90
C TYR A 5 21.52 -9.93 3.59
N ARG A 6 21.42 -10.72 4.62
CA ARG A 6 20.90 -12.05 4.46
C ARG A 6 19.39 -11.93 4.29
N GLN A 7 18.83 -12.78 3.45
CA GLN A 7 17.40 -12.74 3.19
C GLN A 7 16.58 -12.88 4.47
N SER A 8 17.05 -13.67 5.42
CA SER A 8 16.37 -13.83 6.71
C SER A 8 16.37 -12.56 7.54
N GLU A 9 17.42 -11.75 7.45
CA GLU A 9 17.49 -10.47 8.16
C GLU A 9 16.54 -9.45 7.53
N ARG A 10 16.48 -9.41 6.21
CA ARG A 10 15.52 -8.57 5.49
C ARG A 10 14.09 -8.97 5.83
N GLY A 11 13.83 -10.27 5.84
CA GLY A 11 12.50 -10.77 6.20
C GLY A 11 12.08 -10.31 7.58
N GLN A 12 12.99 -10.32 8.55
CA GLN A 12 12.68 -9.87 9.89
C GLN A 12 12.36 -8.38 9.93
N ILE A 13 13.08 -7.56 9.16
CA ILE A 13 12.82 -6.12 9.07
C ILE A 13 11.40 -5.88 8.57
N TYR A 14 10.99 -6.56 7.51
CA TYR A 14 9.65 -6.40 6.95
C TYR A 14 8.56 -6.88 7.92
N LEU A 15 8.80 -7.97 8.62
CA LEU A 15 7.87 -8.44 9.64
C LEU A 15 7.69 -7.43 10.76
N ASP A 16 8.79 -6.82 11.22
CA ASP A 16 8.73 -5.80 12.25
C ASP A 16 7.94 -4.57 11.78
N VAL A 17 8.14 -4.15 10.54
CA VAL A 17 7.39 -3.03 9.94
C VAL A 17 5.91 -3.38 9.86
N ILE A 18 5.58 -4.58 9.39
CA ILE A 18 4.20 -5.05 9.28
C ILE A 18 3.53 -5.03 10.66
N GLU A 19 4.20 -5.54 11.69
CA GLU A 19 3.64 -5.56 13.02
C GLU A 19 3.40 -4.16 13.58
N LYS A 20 4.30 -3.23 13.34
CA LYS A 20 4.12 -1.84 13.76
C LYS A 20 2.95 -1.18 13.04
N LEU A 21 2.80 -1.43 11.75
CA LEU A 21 1.68 -0.89 10.98
C LEU A 21 0.35 -1.47 11.44
N LYS A 22 0.32 -2.76 11.78
CA LYS A 22 -0.88 -3.38 12.34
C LYS A 22 -1.21 -2.79 13.71
N ALA A 23 -0.22 -2.66 14.57
CA ALA A 23 -0.41 -2.15 15.92
C ALA A 23 -0.92 -0.71 15.93
N SER A 24 -0.49 0.10 14.95
CA SER A 24 -0.93 1.50 14.83
C SER A 24 -2.26 1.65 14.09
N GLY A 25 -2.88 0.54 13.67
CA GLY A 25 -4.19 0.55 13.03
C GLY A 25 -4.17 0.86 11.54
N HIS A 26 -3.01 0.86 10.90
CA HIS A 26 -2.91 1.15 9.46
C HIS A 26 -3.16 -0.04 8.57
N LEU A 27 -2.94 -1.25 9.09
CA LEU A 27 -3.17 -2.49 8.33
C LEU A 27 -4.27 -3.32 8.97
N TYR A 28 -5.04 -4.02 8.15
CA TYR A 28 -6.07 -4.94 8.62
C TYR A 28 -6.12 -6.19 7.74
N GLU A 29 -6.72 -7.24 8.28
CA GLU A 29 -6.84 -8.51 7.58
C GLU A 29 -7.97 -8.49 6.57
N SER A 30 -7.71 -9.01 5.38
CA SER A 30 -8.66 -9.08 4.29
C SER A 30 -8.70 -10.51 3.76
N TYR A 31 -9.89 -11.12 3.77
CA TYR A 31 -10.08 -12.52 3.42
C TYR A 31 -10.77 -12.72 2.07
N LEU A 32 -11.37 -11.67 1.51
CA LEU A 32 -12.12 -11.79 0.27
C LEU A 32 -11.20 -12.02 -0.93
N SER A 33 -11.61 -12.94 -1.80
CA SER A 33 -10.91 -13.14 -3.07
C SER A 33 -11.32 -12.07 -4.08
N ALA A 34 -10.56 -11.96 -5.17
CA ALA A 34 -10.89 -11.02 -6.25
C ALA A 34 -12.28 -11.29 -6.82
N GLU A 35 -12.64 -12.58 -6.95
CA GLU A 35 -13.97 -12.97 -7.45
C GLU A 35 -15.06 -12.55 -6.50
N GLU A 36 -14.86 -12.72 -5.21
CA GLU A 36 -15.83 -12.30 -4.19
C GLU A 36 -16.02 -10.79 -4.18
N ILE A 37 -14.94 -10.04 -4.35
CA ILE A 37 -15.01 -8.59 -4.44
C ILE A 37 -15.84 -8.16 -5.65
N GLU A 38 -15.64 -8.80 -6.79
CA GLU A 38 -16.39 -8.52 -8.00
C GLU A 38 -17.88 -8.82 -7.80
N GLU A 39 -18.19 -9.95 -7.20
CA GLU A 39 -19.58 -10.33 -6.92
C GLU A 39 -20.26 -9.36 -5.98
N ARG A 40 -19.56 -8.89 -4.96
CA ARG A 40 -20.09 -7.89 -4.04
C ARG A 40 -20.44 -6.59 -4.76
N ASN A 41 -19.57 -6.15 -5.67
CA ASN A 41 -19.82 -4.95 -6.46
C ASN A 41 -21.07 -5.12 -7.33
N LYS A 42 -21.20 -6.26 -7.99
CA LYS A 42 -22.37 -6.56 -8.83
C LYS A 42 -23.66 -6.57 -8.00
N ALA A 43 -23.61 -7.21 -6.86
CA ALA A 43 -24.79 -7.30 -5.99
C ALA A 43 -25.21 -5.94 -5.43
N ALA A 44 -24.26 -5.04 -5.22
CA ALA A 44 -24.52 -3.70 -4.71
C ALA A 44 -24.85 -2.68 -5.81
N GLY A 45 -24.83 -3.09 -7.08
CA GLY A 45 -24.99 -2.16 -8.19
C GLY A 45 -23.79 -1.23 -8.37
N ARG A 46 -22.65 -1.60 -7.86
CA ARG A 46 -21.42 -0.81 -7.90
C ARG A 46 -20.58 -1.25 -9.09
N ALA A 47 -19.95 -0.30 -9.77
CA ALA A 47 -19.13 -0.64 -10.94
C ALA A 47 -17.97 -1.56 -10.55
N VAL A 48 -17.76 -2.62 -11.33
CA VAL A 48 -16.71 -3.60 -11.07
C VAL A 48 -15.32 -2.94 -11.09
N GLN A 49 -15.15 -1.94 -11.96
CA GLN A 49 -13.88 -1.21 -12.08
C GLN A 49 -13.47 -0.47 -10.80
N LEU A 50 -14.41 -0.21 -9.91
CA LEU A 50 -14.10 0.45 -8.64
C LEU A 50 -13.32 -0.45 -7.68
N GLY A 51 -13.34 -1.76 -7.92
CA GLY A 51 -12.59 -2.72 -7.13
C GLY A 51 -13.11 -2.88 -5.71
N TYR A 52 -12.20 -3.11 -4.79
CA TYR A 52 -12.52 -3.37 -3.40
C TYR A 52 -13.29 -2.21 -2.75
N ASP A 53 -14.27 -2.54 -1.92
CA ASP A 53 -15.15 -1.55 -1.29
C ASP A 53 -14.78 -1.24 0.18
N ASN A 54 -13.61 -1.66 0.62
CA ASN A 54 -13.11 -1.44 1.98
C ASN A 54 -13.98 -2.08 3.06
N SER A 55 -14.80 -3.06 2.68
CA SER A 55 -15.80 -3.64 3.57
C SER A 55 -15.23 -4.35 4.79
N GLU A 56 -14.00 -4.85 4.67
CA GLU A 56 -13.41 -5.63 5.75
C GLU A 56 -12.69 -4.79 6.81
N ARG A 57 -12.72 -3.46 6.68
CA ARG A 57 -12.20 -2.58 7.75
C ARG A 57 -12.91 -2.85 9.08
N GLU A 58 -14.18 -3.22 9.01
CA GLU A 58 -15.03 -3.46 10.17
C GLU A 58 -15.45 -4.92 10.27
N LEU A 59 -14.55 -5.82 9.89
CA LEU A 59 -14.81 -7.25 9.95
C LEU A 59 -15.06 -7.67 11.41
N SER A 60 -16.19 -8.32 11.64
CA SER A 60 -16.52 -8.80 12.99
C SER A 60 -15.65 -10.01 13.34
N GLU A 61 -15.47 -10.23 14.65
CA GLU A 61 -14.71 -11.39 15.12
C GLU A 61 -15.36 -12.70 14.66
N ALA A 62 -16.69 -12.75 14.63
CA ALA A 62 -17.42 -13.93 14.15
C ALA A 62 -17.15 -14.20 12.67
N GLU A 63 -17.14 -13.18 11.84
CA GLU A 63 -16.83 -13.33 10.42
C GLU A 63 -15.37 -13.75 10.22
N ARG A 64 -14.47 -13.17 10.98
CA ARG A 64 -13.05 -13.52 10.93
C ARG A 64 -12.85 -14.98 11.27
N GLU A 65 -13.45 -15.44 12.36
CA GLU A 65 -13.36 -16.83 12.78
C GLU A 65 -13.92 -17.79 11.73
N ARG A 66 -15.02 -17.39 11.07
CA ARG A 66 -15.61 -18.19 10.01
C ARG A 66 -14.64 -18.36 8.83
N TYR A 67 -13.99 -17.28 8.41
CA TYR A 67 -13.01 -17.35 7.33
C TYR A 67 -11.81 -18.21 7.71
N ILE A 68 -11.34 -18.10 8.93
CA ILE A 68 -10.23 -18.91 9.43
C ILE A 68 -10.64 -20.39 9.45
N ALA A 69 -11.86 -20.69 9.88
CA ALA A 69 -12.38 -22.05 9.89
C ALA A 69 -12.49 -22.64 8.50
N GLU A 70 -12.69 -21.80 7.46
CA GLU A 70 -12.69 -22.23 6.08
C GLU A 70 -11.28 -22.49 5.53
N GLY A 71 -10.25 -22.26 6.33
CA GLY A 71 -8.87 -22.43 5.91
C GLY A 71 -8.29 -21.25 5.15
N ARG A 72 -8.96 -20.11 5.15
CA ARG A 72 -8.46 -18.92 4.45
C ARG A 72 -7.35 -18.25 5.23
N LYS A 73 -6.36 -17.74 4.50
CA LYS A 73 -5.29 -16.92 5.06
C LYS A 73 -5.53 -15.47 4.64
N PRO A 74 -5.37 -14.50 5.54
CA PRO A 74 -5.64 -13.12 5.19
C PRO A 74 -4.50 -12.48 4.41
N ALA A 75 -4.86 -11.62 3.47
CA ALA A 75 -3.96 -10.58 2.98
C ALA A 75 -4.02 -9.43 3.98
N LEU A 76 -3.04 -8.54 3.95
CA LEU A 76 -3.07 -7.33 4.75
C LEU A 76 -3.21 -6.12 3.83
N ARG A 77 -4.22 -5.30 4.12
CA ARG A 77 -4.50 -4.09 3.34
C ARG A 77 -4.19 -2.85 4.13
N LEU A 78 -3.65 -1.85 3.45
CA LEU A 78 -3.39 -0.54 4.02
C LEU A 78 -4.64 0.31 3.92
N LYS A 79 -5.03 0.94 5.03
CA LYS A 79 -6.16 1.86 5.03
C LYS A 79 -5.79 3.15 4.31
N VAL A 80 -6.61 3.55 3.36
CA VAL A 80 -6.44 4.79 2.62
C VAL A 80 -7.31 5.86 3.29
N PRO A 81 -6.74 7.02 3.66
CA PRO A 81 -7.54 8.09 4.28
C PRO A 81 -8.67 8.55 3.35
N ALA A 82 -9.78 8.96 3.94
CA ALA A 82 -10.94 9.47 3.20
C ALA A 82 -10.78 10.97 2.92
N GLU A 83 -9.63 11.33 2.34
CA GLU A 83 -9.30 12.73 2.04
C GLU A 83 -8.48 12.79 0.75
N ASP A 84 -8.43 13.98 0.15
CA ASP A 84 -7.62 14.18 -1.05
C ASP A 84 -6.15 14.00 -0.72
N ILE A 85 -5.42 13.40 -1.65
CA ILE A 85 -3.97 13.21 -1.51
C ILE A 85 -3.29 14.21 -2.43
N THR A 86 -2.60 15.19 -1.83
CA THR A 86 -1.91 16.24 -2.57
C THR A 86 -0.42 16.16 -2.27
N PHE A 87 0.38 16.26 -3.32
CA PHE A 87 1.82 16.37 -3.15
C PHE A 87 2.38 17.31 -4.21
N THR A 88 3.55 17.87 -3.94
CA THR A 88 4.24 18.71 -4.90
C THR A 88 5.26 17.88 -5.64
N ASP A 89 5.02 17.67 -6.94
CA ASP A 89 5.95 16.97 -7.81
C ASP A 89 7.09 17.93 -8.17
N LEU A 90 8.33 17.46 -8.10
CA LEU A 90 9.48 18.30 -8.37
C LEU A 90 9.54 18.80 -9.81
N VAL A 91 8.88 18.10 -10.72
CA VAL A 91 8.86 18.45 -12.14
C VAL A 91 7.54 19.08 -12.56
N ARG A 92 6.42 18.55 -12.06
CA ARG A 92 5.07 18.92 -12.53
C ARG A 92 4.33 19.90 -11.62
N GLY A 93 4.86 20.17 -10.43
CA GLY A 93 4.19 21.02 -9.46
C GLY A 93 3.14 20.28 -8.65
N GLU A 94 2.18 21.00 -8.12
CA GLU A 94 1.17 20.40 -7.25
C GLU A 94 0.25 19.45 -8.00
N ILE A 95 0.08 18.26 -7.45
CA ILE A 95 -0.79 17.22 -8.02
C ILE A 95 -1.70 16.74 -6.90
N THR A 96 -3.00 16.66 -7.20
CA THR A 96 -4.01 16.22 -6.23
C THR A 96 -4.76 15.01 -6.78
N PHE A 97 -4.88 13.97 -5.95
CA PHE A 97 -5.73 12.83 -6.22
C PHE A 97 -6.93 12.92 -5.27
N PRO A 98 -8.15 13.00 -5.80
CA PRO A 98 -9.34 13.12 -4.96
C PRO A 98 -9.52 11.97 -4.00
N ALA A 99 -10.19 12.22 -2.88
CA ALA A 99 -10.56 11.17 -1.95
C ALA A 99 -11.33 10.08 -2.70
N GLY A 100 -11.03 8.83 -2.39
CA GLY A 100 -11.70 7.71 -3.05
C GLY A 100 -11.15 7.35 -4.43
N SER A 101 -10.02 7.92 -4.85
CA SER A 101 -9.40 7.59 -6.13
C SER A 101 -8.99 6.13 -6.24
N PHE A 102 -8.71 5.50 -5.13
CA PHE A 102 -8.36 4.07 -5.09
C PHE A 102 -8.74 3.49 -3.73
N PRO A 103 -9.04 2.18 -3.68
CA PRO A 103 -9.43 1.53 -2.44
C PRO A 103 -8.21 1.18 -1.59
N ASP A 104 -8.47 0.65 -0.39
CA ASP A 104 -7.42 0.06 0.44
C ASP A 104 -6.75 -1.05 -0.36
N PHE A 105 -5.44 -1.07 -0.33
CA PHE A 105 -4.68 -1.97 -1.20
C PHE A 105 -3.80 -2.93 -0.42
N VAL A 106 -3.49 -4.06 -1.05
CA VAL A 106 -2.74 -5.14 -0.43
C VAL A 106 -1.26 -4.79 -0.35
N LEU A 107 -0.68 -4.94 0.82
CA LEU A 107 0.76 -4.83 1.04
C LEU A 107 1.41 -6.18 1.35
N VAL A 108 0.62 -7.12 1.86
CA VAL A 108 1.10 -8.44 2.24
C VAL A 108 0.15 -9.50 1.68
N ARG A 109 0.70 -10.49 0.99
CA ARG A 109 -0.09 -11.58 0.42
C ARG A 109 -0.64 -12.50 1.50
N PRO A 110 -1.72 -13.23 1.19
CA PRO A 110 -2.14 -14.33 2.06
C PRO A 110 -0.96 -15.27 2.28
N GLY A 111 -0.65 -15.55 3.54
CA GLY A 111 0.51 -16.37 3.88
C GLY A 111 1.69 -15.56 4.40
N GLY A 112 1.63 -14.23 4.34
CA GLY A 112 2.60 -13.37 5.02
C GLY A 112 3.73 -12.82 4.17
N GLN A 113 3.76 -13.08 2.87
CA GLN A 113 4.82 -12.56 2.01
C GLN A 113 4.55 -11.11 1.63
N PRO A 114 5.48 -10.17 1.91
CA PRO A 114 5.29 -8.77 1.53
C PRO A 114 5.40 -8.59 0.02
N LEU A 115 4.63 -7.63 -0.50
CA LEU A 115 4.68 -7.25 -1.91
C LEU A 115 5.73 -6.16 -2.12
N TYR A 116 6.12 -5.95 -3.37
CA TYR A 116 7.03 -4.86 -3.73
C TYR A 116 6.47 -3.50 -3.34
N THR A 117 5.16 -3.35 -3.31
CA THR A 117 4.51 -2.10 -2.89
C THR A 117 4.82 -1.74 -1.43
N LEU A 118 5.19 -2.72 -0.61
CA LEU A 118 5.68 -2.49 0.75
C LEU A 118 7.21 -2.47 0.78
N VAL A 119 7.84 -3.45 0.13
CA VAL A 119 9.29 -3.67 0.24
C VAL A 119 10.08 -2.47 -0.27
N ASN A 120 9.73 -1.95 -1.45
CA ASN A 120 10.50 -0.86 -2.05
C ASN A 120 10.43 0.44 -1.22
N PRO A 121 9.26 0.91 -0.80
CA PRO A 121 9.21 2.09 0.07
C PRO A 121 9.90 1.89 1.41
N VAL A 122 9.79 0.71 2.01
CA VAL A 122 10.47 0.43 3.28
C VAL A 122 11.98 0.48 3.10
N ASP A 123 12.50 -0.14 2.05
CA ASP A 123 13.94 -0.12 1.79
C ASP A 123 14.43 1.30 1.57
N ASP A 124 13.70 2.09 0.78
CA ASP A 124 14.06 3.48 0.51
C ASP A 124 14.04 4.31 1.81
N ALA A 125 13.03 4.11 2.64
CA ALA A 125 12.92 4.82 3.91
C ALA A 125 14.08 4.49 4.84
N LEU A 126 14.43 3.21 4.94
CA LEU A 126 15.51 2.76 5.81
C LEU A 126 16.89 3.19 5.31
N MET A 127 17.03 3.39 4.00
CA MET A 127 18.26 3.90 3.40
C MET A 127 18.34 5.43 3.38
N GLY A 128 17.31 6.11 3.86
CA GLY A 128 17.30 7.56 3.92
C GLY A 128 17.09 8.23 2.57
N ILE A 129 16.47 7.56 1.63
CA ILE A 129 16.16 8.13 0.30
C ILE A 129 15.11 9.22 0.47
N THR A 130 15.48 10.47 0.19
CA THR A 130 14.60 11.61 0.37
C THR A 130 13.98 12.14 -0.93
N HIS A 131 14.50 11.70 -2.06
CA HIS A 131 14.03 12.14 -3.38
C HIS A 131 13.89 10.93 -4.28
N VAL A 132 12.74 10.83 -4.95
CA VAL A 132 12.43 9.76 -5.90
C VAL A 132 12.10 10.37 -7.25
N LEU A 133 13.01 10.23 -8.21
CA LEU A 133 12.81 10.69 -9.59
C LEU A 133 12.57 9.46 -10.45
N ARG A 134 11.49 9.49 -11.24
CA ARG A 134 11.12 8.34 -12.05
C ARG A 134 10.25 8.76 -13.23
N GLY A 135 9.91 7.82 -14.11
CA GLY A 135 9.10 8.13 -15.28
C GLY A 135 7.66 8.47 -14.92
N GLU A 136 7.01 9.25 -15.76
CA GLU A 136 5.61 9.66 -15.52
C GLU A 136 4.63 8.51 -15.55
N ASP A 137 5.01 7.37 -16.13
CA ASP A 137 4.17 6.17 -16.12
C ASP A 137 3.92 5.64 -14.69
N LEU A 138 4.75 6.03 -13.73
CA LEU A 138 4.58 5.64 -12.33
C LEU A 138 3.82 6.66 -11.51
N LEU A 139 3.38 7.76 -12.12
CA LEU A 139 2.67 8.82 -11.42
C LEU A 139 1.39 8.31 -10.73
N SER A 140 0.64 7.44 -11.39
CA SER A 140 -0.61 6.91 -10.83
C SER A 140 -0.42 6.06 -9.58
N SER A 141 0.77 5.48 -9.38
CA SER A 141 1.04 4.70 -8.18
C SER A 141 1.62 5.52 -7.03
N THR A 142 2.04 6.76 -7.31
CA THR A 142 2.64 7.62 -6.30
C THR A 142 1.71 7.93 -5.12
N PRO A 143 0.41 8.22 -5.31
CA PRO A 143 -0.45 8.49 -4.14
C PRO A 143 -0.54 7.29 -3.19
N ARG A 144 -0.51 6.07 -3.71
CA ARG A 144 -0.47 4.88 -2.85
C ARG A 144 0.81 4.85 -2.02
N GLN A 145 1.94 5.19 -2.62
CA GLN A 145 3.20 5.25 -1.89
C GLN A 145 3.19 6.36 -0.84
N ILE A 146 2.59 7.50 -1.14
CA ILE A 146 2.49 8.58 -0.17
C ILE A 146 1.65 8.16 1.02
N VAL A 147 0.54 7.46 0.79
CA VAL A 147 -0.27 6.91 1.88
C VAL A 147 0.57 5.97 2.74
N LEU A 148 1.35 5.10 2.11
CA LEU A 148 2.22 4.18 2.86
C LEU A 148 3.28 4.95 3.65
N TYR A 149 3.95 5.92 3.04
CA TYR A 149 4.97 6.71 3.75
C TYR A 149 4.37 7.45 4.95
N ASN A 150 3.18 8.01 4.80
CA ASN A 150 2.51 8.67 5.92
C ASN A 150 2.25 7.67 7.05
N ALA A 151 1.84 6.45 6.71
CA ALA A 151 1.65 5.39 7.70
C ALA A 151 2.97 5.01 8.37
N LEU A 152 4.06 4.93 7.61
CA LEU A 152 5.38 4.64 8.15
C LEU A 152 5.85 5.71 9.14
N VAL A 153 5.58 6.96 8.82
CA VAL A 153 5.89 8.08 9.73
C VAL A 153 5.06 7.98 11.00
N GLU A 154 3.76 7.75 10.88
CA GLU A 154 2.87 7.63 12.03
C GLU A 154 3.22 6.44 12.92
N ALA A 155 3.70 5.36 12.32
CA ALA A 155 4.13 4.17 13.07
C ALA A 155 5.54 4.30 13.65
N GLY A 156 6.23 5.40 13.38
CA GLY A 156 7.56 5.64 13.91
C GLY A 156 8.68 4.90 13.21
N ILE A 157 8.43 4.40 11.99
CA ILE A 157 9.44 3.66 11.22
C ILE A 157 10.40 4.59 10.51
N THR A 158 9.88 5.71 10.02
CA THR A 158 10.68 6.77 9.42
C THR A 158 10.14 8.13 9.88
N ASP A 159 10.88 9.19 9.64
CA ASP A 159 10.48 10.53 10.05
C ASP A 159 10.23 11.47 8.87
N PHE A 160 10.19 10.94 7.65
CA PHE A 160 10.00 11.77 6.47
C PHE A 160 9.22 11.04 5.38
N VAL A 161 8.60 11.84 4.50
CA VAL A 161 8.00 11.36 3.25
C VAL A 161 8.89 11.89 2.14
N PRO A 162 9.38 11.04 1.22
CA PRO A 162 10.27 11.54 0.17
C PRO A 162 9.56 12.49 -0.79
N LYS A 163 10.34 13.32 -1.44
CA LYS A 163 9.84 14.15 -2.53
C LYS A 163 9.87 13.36 -3.81
N PHE A 164 8.84 13.50 -4.63
CA PHE A 164 8.70 12.78 -5.89
C PHE A 164 8.81 13.73 -7.06
N GLY A 165 9.45 13.26 -8.13
CA GLY A 165 9.49 13.96 -9.40
C GLY A 165 9.21 12.96 -10.51
N HIS A 166 8.34 13.33 -11.45
CA HIS A 166 7.96 12.46 -12.55
C HIS A 166 8.35 13.09 -13.86
N LEU A 167 9.31 12.46 -14.51
CA LEU A 167 9.86 12.95 -15.76
C LEU A 167 9.01 12.51 -16.96
N PRO A 168 8.90 13.36 -18.00
CA PRO A 168 8.15 13.00 -19.18
C PRO A 168 8.67 11.70 -19.77
N PHE A 169 7.76 10.89 -20.30
CA PHE A 169 8.13 9.66 -20.96
C PHE A 169 8.71 9.97 -22.32
N VAL A 170 9.97 9.56 -22.56
CA VAL A 170 10.66 9.81 -23.81
C VAL A 170 10.58 8.57 -24.67
N MET A 171 9.78 8.64 -25.71
CA MET A 171 9.59 7.52 -26.63
C MET A 171 10.66 7.54 -27.73
N GLY A 172 11.20 6.37 -28.01
CA GLY A 172 12.04 6.19 -29.15
C GLY A 172 13.44 6.81 -29.10
N GLU A 173 13.74 7.36 -27.98
CA GLU A 173 15.07 7.93 -27.78
C GLU A 173 15.97 6.90 -27.16
N GLY A 174 16.10 5.91 -27.77
CA GLY A 174 16.91 4.78 -27.25
C GLY A 174 17.74 5.12 -26.15
#